data_7f1dc1c5d9d50606d3da7716e13078be
#
_entry.id   7f1dc1c5d9d50606d3da7716e13078be
#
_cell.length_a   1.000
_cell.length_b   1.000
_cell.length_c   1.000
_cell.angle_alpha   90.00
_cell.angle_beta   90.00
_cell.angle_gamma   90.00
#
_symmetry.space_group_name_H-M   'P 1'
#
loop_
_entity.id
_entity.type
_entity.pdbx_description
1 polymer ?
#
loop_
_entity_poly.entity_id
_entity_poly.type
_entity_poly.pdbx_seq_one_letter_code
_entity_poly.pdbx_strand_id
1 'polypeptide(L)'
;MRVLFCLRPAAEGGEVLLADGRDVLASLVTEAREAAILLAKARTAYFGAGAGYPSQVFTVHVDGRIPVRLRQDGLARWSPLVPPHLPALRRAIAGCQLRFRLEPGQGYLLDNHRWLHARTRFTGHRLCLRALGEPRVPMPPGFARDAFSARPPTTRDATC
;
A
#
# COMPACT_ATOMS: atom_id res chain seq x y z
N MET A 1 0.03 12.92 0.26
CA MET A 1 1.27 12.56 1.00
C MET A 1 0.95 12.08 2.39
N ARG A 2 1.72 11.13 2.91
CA ARG A 2 1.62 10.62 4.28
C ARG A 2 2.98 10.68 4.96
N VAL A 3 3.03 11.27 6.14
CA VAL A 3 4.20 11.30 7.03
C VAL A 3 3.93 10.40 8.22
N LEU A 4 4.92 9.65 8.63
CA LEU A 4 4.98 9.00 9.93
C LEU A 4 6.34 9.31 10.56
N PHE A 5 6.35 9.74 11.83
CA PHE A 5 7.56 10.05 12.58
C PHE A 5 7.51 9.34 13.93
N CYS A 6 8.55 8.60 14.27
CA CYS A 6 8.64 7.82 15.51
C CYS A 6 9.26 8.67 16.63
N LEU A 7 8.51 8.89 17.69
CA LEU A 7 9.01 9.50 18.93
C LEU A 7 9.48 8.43 19.92
N ARG A 8 8.74 7.33 19.99
CA ARG A 8 9.06 6.17 20.84
C ARG A 8 8.62 4.90 20.13
N PRO A 9 9.54 3.98 19.84
CA PRO A 9 9.19 2.67 19.26
C PRO A 9 8.46 1.81 20.31
N ALA A 10 7.82 0.76 19.86
CA ALA A 10 7.26 -0.27 20.72
C ALA A 10 8.38 -1.06 21.43
N ALA A 11 8.08 -1.67 22.57
CA ALA A 11 9.01 -2.60 23.22
C ALA A 11 9.32 -3.78 22.29
N GLU A 12 8.27 -4.40 21.73
CA GLU A 12 8.39 -5.48 20.76
C GLU A 12 7.47 -5.24 19.56
N GLY A 13 7.87 -5.67 18.38
CA GLY A 13 7.09 -5.51 17.15
C GLY A 13 6.94 -4.05 16.73
N GLY A 14 5.79 -3.70 16.15
CA GLY A 14 5.49 -2.35 15.68
C GLY A 14 6.29 -1.93 14.45
N GLU A 15 6.90 -2.89 13.76
CA GLU A 15 7.66 -2.67 12.53
C GLU A 15 6.76 -2.13 11.43
N VAL A 16 7.33 -1.25 10.64
CA VAL A 16 6.67 -0.70 9.45
C VAL A 16 6.66 -1.76 8.36
N LEU A 17 5.55 -1.85 7.67
CA LEU A 17 5.33 -2.69 6.50
C LEU A 17 4.94 -1.77 5.34
N LEU A 18 5.75 -1.72 4.29
CA LEU A 18 5.48 -0.95 3.08
C LEU A 18 5.50 -1.86 1.86
N ALA A 19 4.58 -1.65 0.93
CA ALA A 19 4.62 -2.31 -0.38
C ALA A 19 4.29 -1.29 -1.47
N ASP A 20 5.10 -1.23 -2.53
CA ASP A 20 4.81 -0.39 -3.68
C ASP A 20 3.61 -0.99 -4.44
N GLY A 21 2.55 -0.22 -4.59
CA GLY A 21 1.34 -0.65 -5.32
C GLY A 21 1.63 -1.04 -6.77
N ARG A 22 2.66 -0.44 -7.39
CA ARG A 22 3.14 -0.80 -8.72
C ARG A 22 3.65 -2.24 -8.75
N ASP A 23 4.53 -2.61 -7.81
CA ASP A 23 5.13 -3.93 -7.78
C ASP A 23 4.10 -5.01 -7.41
N VAL A 24 3.16 -4.67 -6.51
CA VAL A 24 2.02 -5.53 -6.17
C VAL A 24 1.14 -5.78 -7.40
N LEU A 25 0.82 -4.75 -8.19
CA LEU A 25 0.03 -4.91 -9.40
C LEU A 25 0.78 -5.73 -10.46
N ALA A 26 2.09 -5.50 -10.63
CA ALA A 26 2.93 -6.26 -11.56
C ALA A 26 2.95 -7.76 -11.21
N SER A 27 3.13 -8.12 -9.94
CA SER A 27 3.04 -9.50 -9.46
C SER A 27 1.66 -10.11 -9.75
N LEU A 28 0.58 -9.39 -9.45
CA LEU A 28 -0.77 -9.87 -9.76
C LEU A 28 -1.01 -10.09 -11.25
N VAL A 29 -0.54 -9.18 -12.12
CA VAL A 29 -0.70 -9.33 -13.57
C VAL A 29 0.02 -10.57 -14.08
N THR A 30 1.17 -10.90 -13.51
CA THR A 30 1.98 -12.06 -13.88
C THR A 30 1.44 -13.37 -13.31
N GLU A 31 1.06 -13.39 -12.04
CA GLU A 31 0.80 -14.61 -11.28
C GLU A 31 -0.71 -14.91 -11.09
N ALA A 32 -1.56 -13.88 -11.18
CA ALA A 32 -2.99 -13.97 -10.90
C ALA A 32 -3.80 -12.91 -11.68
N ARG A 33 -3.71 -12.97 -12.99
CA ARG A 33 -4.28 -11.96 -13.91
C ARG A 33 -5.75 -11.67 -13.66
N GLU A 34 -6.56 -12.67 -13.36
CA GLU A 34 -7.98 -12.48 -13.04
C GLU A 34 -8.17 -11.63 -11.78
N ALA A 35 -7.36 -11.87 -10.76
CA ALA A 35 -7.36 -11.05 -9.54
C ALA A 35 -6.99 -9.59 -9.86
N ALA A 36 -5.98 -9.33 -10.71
CA ALA A 36 -5.59 -8.00 -11.12
C ALA A 36 -6.76 -7.26 -11.81
N ILE A 37 -7.41 -7.92 -12.77
CA ILE A 37 -8.56 -7.38 -13.52
C ILE A 37 -9.71 -7.06 -12.54
N LEU A 38 -10.07 -8.01 -11.69
CA LEU A 38 -11.20 -7.85 -10.77
C LEU A 38 -10.95 -6.74 -9.75
N LEU A 39 -9.74 -6.66 -9.18
CA LEU A 39 -9.37 -5.64 -8.21
C LEU A 39 -9.25 -4.22 -8.80
N ALA A 40 -9.18 -4.12 -10.13
CA ALA A 40 -9.26 -2.86 -10.87
C ALA A 40 -10.68 -2.51 -11.35
N LYS A 41 -11.63 -3.43 -11.24
CA LYS A 41 -13.01 -3.21 -11.65
C LYS A 41 -13.76 -2.35 -10.64
N ALA A 42 -14.50 -1.38 -11.11
CA ALA A 42 -15.29 -0.47 -10.27
C ALA A 42 -16.29 -1.22 -9.38
N ARG A 43 -16.50 -0.71 -8.17
CA ARG A 43 -17.46 -1.24 -7.19
C ARG A 43 -17.17 -2.67 -6.71
N THR A 44 -15.92 -3.08 -6.76
CA THR A 44 -15.49 -4.38 -6.22
C THR A 44 -15.09 -4.32 -4.75
N ALA A 45 -14.83 -3.12 -4.25
CA ALA A 45 -14.51 -2.85 -2.85
C ALA A 45 -15.41 -1.73 -2.30
N TYR A 46 -15.67 -1.76 -0.98
CA TYR A 46 -16.39 -0.74 -0.25
C TYR A 46 -15.60 -0.44 1.02
N PHE A 47 -15.10 0.79 1.15
CA PHE A 47 -14.25 1.20 2.25
C PHE A 47 -14.92 2.27 3.11
N GLY A 48 -14.91 2.08 4.43
CA GLY A 48 -15.45 3.03 5.41
C GLY A 48 -16.58 2.46 6.25
N ALA A 49 -17.08 3.28 7.18
CA ALA A 49 -18.19 2.94 8.07
C ALA A 49 -19.54 2.94 7.32
N GLY A 50 -20.55 2.35 7.91
CA GLY A 50 -21.92 2.26 7.34
C GLY A 50 -21.91 1.48 6.03
N ALA A 51 -22.52 2.02 4.98
CA ALA A 51 -22.55 1.43 3.65
C ALA A 51 -21.15 1.41 2.97
N GLY A 52 -20.20 2.21 3.43
CA GLY A 52 -18.90 2.42 2.80
C GLY A 52 -19.03 3.21 1.50
N TYR A 53 -17.85 3.58 0.97
CA TYR A 53 -17.80 4.24 -0.34
C TYR A 53 -17.42 3.19 -1.40
N PRO A 54 -18.19 3.10 -2.52
CA PRO A 54 -17.83 2.24 -3.64
C PRO A 54 -16.42 2.57 -4.15
N SER A 55 -15.61 1.56 -4.34
CA SER A 55 -14.21 1.73 -4.71
C SER A 55 -13.70 0.48 -5.45
N GLN A 56 -12.44 0.51 -5.81
CA GLN A 56 -11.61 -0.61 -6.25
C GLN A 56 -10.21 -0.47 -5.64
N VAL A 57 -9.43 -1.53 -5.71
CA VAL A 57 -8.05 -1.49 -5.18
C VAL A 57 -7.14 -0.69 -6.10
N PHE A 58 -7.21 -0.91 -7.40
CA PHE A 58 -6.44 -0.20 -8.41
C PHE A 58 -7.38 0.61 -9.30
N THR A 59 -7.19 1.92 -9.36
CA THR A 59 -8.01 2.79 -10.21
C THR A 59 -7.19 3.19 -11.44
N VAL A 60 -7.59 2.73 -12.62
CA VAL A 60 -6.92 3.12 -13.86
C VAL A 60 -7.51 4.43 -14.36
N HIS A 61 -6.71 5.50 -14.35
CA HIS A 61 -7.09 6.81 -14.88
C HIS A 61 -6.86 6.90 -16.38
N VAL A 62 -7.52 7.88 -17.01
CA VAL A 62 -7.40 8.14 -18.47
C VAL A 62 -5.99 8.56 -18.89
N ASP A 63 -5.23 9.16 -17.99
CA ASP A 63 -3.82 9.54 -18.18
C ASP A 63 -2.84 8.36 -17.97
N GLY A 64 -3.36 7.14 -17.77
CA GLY A 64 -2.57 5.94 -17.54
C GLY A 64 -2.02 5.79 -16.13
N ARG A 65 -2.31 6.72 -15.22
CA ARG A 65 -1.89 6.59 -13.81
C ARG A 65 -2.80 5.64 -13.04
N ILE A 66 -2.22 4.97 -12.05
CA ILE A 66 -2.91 3.95 -11.25
C ILE A 66 -2.71 4.25 -9.76
N PRO A 67 -3.61 4.99 -9.10
CA PRO A 67 -3.63 5.04 -7.65
C PRO A 67 -4.10 3.72 -7.04
N VAL A 68 -3.51 3.38 -5.90
CA VAL A 68 -3.89 2.22 -5.10
C VAL A 68 -4.61 2.65 -3.82
N ARG A 69 -5.67 1.93 -3.49
CA ARG A 69 -6.41 2.11 -2.24
C ARG A 69 -6.79 0.75 -1.67
N LEU A 70 -6.35 0.46 -0.47
CA LEU A 70 -6.64 -0.81 0.18
C LEU A 70 -6.91 -0.62 1.68
N ARG A 71 -7.92 -1.33 2.17
CA ARG A 71 -8.15 -1.62 3.59
C ARG A 71 -8.30 -3.12 3.78
N GLN A 72 -7.78 -3.63 4.88
CA GLN A 72 -7.89 -5.05 5.25
C GLN A 72 -8.42 -5.24 6.68
N ASP A 73 -9.06 -4.21 7.23
CA ASP A 73 -9.73 -4.23 8.53
C ASP A 73 -11.24 -4.44 8.39
N GLY A 74 -11.96 -4.46 9.51
CA GLY A 74 -13.42 -4.62 9.56
C GLY A 74 -14.24 -3.52 8.85
N LEU A 75 -13.59 -2.48 8.34
CA LEU A 75 -14.21 -1.43 7.53
C LEU A 75 -14.05 -1.66 6.01
N ALA A 76 -13.49 -2.80 5.63
CA ALA A 76 -13.40 -3.22 4.23
C ALA A 76 -14.49 -4.26 3.95
N ARG A 77 -15.32 -4.00 2.95
CA ARG A 77 -16.28 -4.94 2.40
C ARG A 77 -15.99 -5.16 0.94
N TRP A 78 -16.28 -6.34 0.47
CA TRP A 78 -15.93 -6.78 -0.86
C TRP A 78 -17.18 -7.23 -1.62
N SER A 79 -17.21 -6.98 -2.91
CA SER A 79 -18.15 -7.67 -3.80
C SER A 79 -17.98 -9.18 -3.64
N PRO A 80 -19.06 -9.98 -3.72
CA PRO A 80 -18.98 -11.45 -3.60
C PRO A 80 -17.99 -12.13 -4.55
N LEU A 81 -17.61 -11.46 -5.63
CA LEU A 81 -16.63 -11.97 -6.60
C LEU A 81 -15.17 -11.85 -6.10
N VAL A 82 -14.87 -10.96 -5.15
CA VAL A 82 -13.50 -10.65 -4.75
C VAL A 82 -12.89 -11.62 -3.74
N PRO A 83 -13.61 -12.17 -2.74
CA PRO A 83 -13.02 -13.01 -1.70
C PRO A 83 -12.13 -14.16 -2.21
N PRO A 84 -12.45 -14.89 -3.30
CA PRO A 84 -11.57 -15.93 -3.84
C PRO A 84 -10.20 -15.42 -4.30
N HIS A 85 -10.09 -14.13 -4.65
CA HIS A 85 -8.88 -13.50 -5.16
C HIS A 85 -8.03 -12.79 -4.09
N LEU A 86 -8.58 -12.59 -2.87
CA LEU A 86 -7.84 -11.96 -1.77
C LEU A 86 -6.57 -12.71 -1.35
N PRO A 87 -6.48 -14.05 -1.38
CA PRO A 87 -5.24 -14.75 -1.13
C PRO A 87 -4.13 -14.38 -2.10
N ALA A 88 -4.43 -14.22 -3.40
CA ALA A 88 -3.45 -13.78 -4.40
C ALA A 88 -2.97 -12.35 -4.13
N LEU A 89 -3.88 -11.43 -3.79
CA LEU A 89 -3.52 -10.06 -3.40
C LEU A 89 -2.58 -10.05 -2.17
N ARG A 90 -2.88 -10.85 -1.15
CA ARG A 90 -2.05 -10.95 0.06
C ARG A 90 -0.66 -11.51 -0.24
N ARG A 91 -0.55 -12.52 -1.10
CA ARG A 91 0.75 -13.07 -1.53
C ARG A 91 1.56 -12.01 -2.30
N ALA A 92 0.95 -11.32 -3.26
CA ALA A 92 1.61 -10.26 -4.01
C ALA A 92 2.12 -9.15 -3.10
N ILE A 93 1.32 -8.70 -2.12
CA ILE A 93 1.75 -7.72 -1.12
C ILE A 93 2.94 -8.25 -0.32
N ALA A 94 2.85 -9.48 0.20
CA ALA A 94 3.90 -10.08 1.02
C ALA A 94 5.23 -10.24 0.25
N GLY A 95 5.15 -10.60 -1.04
CA GLY A 95 6.32 -10.73 -1.92
C GLY A 95 7.04 -9.42 -2.24
N CYS A 96 6.32 -8.29 -2.19
CA CYS A 96 6.87 -6.95 -2.46
C CYS A 96 7.09 -6.14 -1.18
N GLN A 97 6.92 -6.74 0.01
CA GLN A 97 6.88 -6.02 1.26
C GLN A 97 8.26 -5.69 1.81
N LEU A 98 8.49 -4.41 2.06
CA LEU A 98 9.58 -3.92 2.90
C LEU A 98 9.15 -3.96 4.36
N ARG A 99 10.03 -4.44 5.23
CA ARG A 99 9.81 -4.52 6.67
C ARG A 99 11.00 -3.94 7.41
N PHE A 100 10.76 -2.97 8.28
CA PHE A 100 11.81 -2.31 9.07
C PHE A 100 11.25 -1.69 10.35
N ARG A 101 12.12 -1.49 11.32
CA ARG A 101 11.83 -0.77 12.56
C ARG A 101 12.20 0.69 12.41
N LEU A 102 11.42 1.59 13.01
CA LEU A 102 11.77 2.98 13.16
C LEU A 102 12.32 3.19 14.55
N GLU A 103 13.50 3.78 14.65
CA GLU A 103 14.08 4.26 15.90
C GLU A 103 13.55 5.65 16.25
N PRO A 104 13.73 6.15 17.50
CA PRO A 104 13.37 7.52 17.87
C PRO A 104 14.03 8.54 16.93
N GLY A 105 13.25 9.50 16.44
CA GLY A 105 13.72 10.51 15.47
C GLY A 105 13.67 10.08 14.02
N GLN A 106 13.39 8.81 13.72
CA GLN A 106 13.23 8.33 12.35
C GLN A 106 11.78 8.40 11.88
N GLY A 107 11.61 8.47 10.58
CA GLY A 107 10.29 8.51 9.97
C GLY A 107 10.33 8.22 8.47
N TYR A 108 9.17 8.32 7.85
CA TYR A 108 9.05 8.24 6.40
C TYR A 108 8.03 9.23 5.86
N LEU A 109 8.25 9.63 4.61
CA LEU A 109 7.31 10.38 3.79
C LEU A 109 7.01 9.54 2.55
N LEU A 110 5.74 9.34 2.20
CA LEU A 110 5.36 8.55 1.02
C LEU A 110 4.11 9.11 0.32
N ASP A 111 3.98 8.78 -0.95
CA ASP A 111 2.75 8.97 -1.70
C ASP A 111 1.71 7.93 -1.23
N ASN A 112 0.67 8.41 -0.55
CA ASN A 112 -0.40 7.58 0.00
C ASN A 112 -1.29 6.92 -1.09
N HIS A 113 -1.20 7.38 -2.33
CA HIS A 113 -1.90 6.80 -3.47
C HIS A 113 -1.09 5.75 -4.22
N ARG A 114 0.21 5.62 -3.88
CA ARG A 114 1.11 4.62 -4.45
C ARG A 114 1.48 3.53 -3.46
N TRP A 115 1.77 3.89 -2.20
CA TRP A 115 2.30 2.97 -1.21
C TRP A 115 1.23 2.38 -0.31
N LEU A 116 1.15 1.06 -0.28
CA LEU A 116 0.46 0.33 0.79
C LEU A 116 1.32 0.36 2.03
N HIS A 117 0.69 0.59 3.19
CA HIS A 117 1.39 0.71 4.46
C HIS A 117 0.60 0.05 5.59
N ALA A 118 1.31 -0.64 6.45
CA ALA A 118 0.80 -1.28 7.64
C ALA A 118 1.85 -1.30 8.74
N ARG A 119 1.57 -1.99 9.79
CA ARG A 119 2.54 -2.31 10.85
C ARG A 119 2.27 -3.71 11.41
N THR A 120 3.28 -4.32 12.00
CA THR A 120 3.13 -5.54 12.78
C THR A 120 2.41 -5.25 14.12
N ARG A 121 1.88 -6.29 14.75
CA ARG A 121 1.42 -6.19 16.14
C ARG A 121 2.57 -5.75 17.02
N PHE A 122 2.26 -5.13 18.17
CA PHE A 122 3.29 -4.65 19.10
C PHE A 122 2.81 -4.75 20.55
N THR A 123 3.78 -4.76 21.46
CA THR A 123 3.59 -4.64 22.90
C THR A 123 4.25 -3.37 23.42
N GLY A 124 3.86 -2.96 24.62
CA GLY A 124 4.37 -1.74 25.27
C GLY A 124 3.83 -0.45 24.68
N HIS A 125 4.40 0.66 25.13
CA HIS A 125 3.99 1.99 24.71
C HIS A 125 4.75 2.41 23.45
N ARG A 126 3.98 2.68 22.38
CA ARG A 126 4.49 3.21 21.13
C ARG A 126 3.91 4.60 20.87
N LEU A 127 4.76 5.56 20.50
CA LEU A 127 4.33 6.91 20.15
C LEU A 127 4.89 7.31 18.80
N CYS A 128 3.98 7.59 17.86
CA CYS A 128 4.33 8.09 16.53
C CYS A 128 3.40 9.23 16.15
N LEU A 129 3.96 10.26 15.56
CA LEU A 129 3.20 11.32 14.91
C LEU A 129 2.86 10.89 13.48
N ARG A 130 1.63 11.17 13.08
CA ARG A 130 1.13 10.92 11.73
C ARG A 130 0.50 12.19 11.18
N ALA A 131 0.92 12.59 9.99
CA ALA A 131 0.27 13.65 9.24
C ALA A 131 -0.15 13.16 7.86
N LEU A 132 -1.25 13.70 7.36
CA LEU A 132 -1.71 13.61 5.99
C LEU A 132 -1.76 15.03 5.45
N GLY A 133 -1.31 15.24 4.24
CA GLY A 133 -1.31 16.54 3.60
C GLY A 133 -1.15 16.44 2.10
N GLU A 134 -1.48 17.52 1.43
CA GLU A 134 -1.23 17.67 0.01
C GLU A 134 0.14 18.32 -0.20
N PRO A 135 0.93 17.86 -1.17
CA PRO A 135 2.20 18.50 -1.51
C PRO A 135 1.95 19.88 -2.10
N ARG A 136 2.87 20.83 -1.86
CA ARG A 136 2.81 22.17 -2.47
C ARG A 136 3.10 22.15 -3.98
N VAL A 137 3.74 21.09 -4.46
CA VAL A 137 3.98 20.86 -5.89
C VAL A 137 2.95 19.87 -6.43
N PRO A 138 2.47 20.03 -7.67
CA PRO A 138 1.55 19.07 -8.28
C PRO A 138 2.16 17.68 -8.30
N MET A 139 1.49 16.74 -7.64
CA MET A 139 1.84 15.32 -7.66
C MET A 139 0.61 14.54 -8.13
N PRO A 140 0.58 14.10 -9.38
CA PRO A 140 -0.51 13.26 -9.87
C PRO A 140 -0.60 11.97 -9.02
N PRO A 141 -1.80 11.55 -8.60
CA PRO A 141 -1.96 10.41 -7.71
C PRO A 141 -1.54 9.09 -8.37
N GLY A 142 -0.90 8.21 -7.59
CA GLY A 142 -0.53 6.86 -8.02
C GLY A 142 0.74 6.81 -8.89
N PHE A 143 0.93 5.69 -9.58
CA PHE A 143 2.11 5.41 -10.42
C PHE A 143 1.74 5.35 -11.91
N ALA A 144 2.72 5.62 -12.78
CA ALA A 144 2.53 5.52 -14.24
C ALA A 144 2.53 4.06 -14.69
N ARG A 145 1.68 3.73 -15.66
CA ARG A 145 1.57 2.38 -16.22
C ARG A 145 2.86 1.92 -16.91
N ASP A 146 3.55 2.84 -17.58
CA ASP A 146 4.78 2.54 -18.35
C ASP A 146 5.98 2.18 -17.46
N ALA A 147 5.89 2.43 -16.15
CA ALA A 147 6.93 2.04 -15.19
C ALA A 147 7.07 0.50 -15.01
N PHE A 148 6.23 -0.31 -15.66
CA PHE A 148 6.37 -1.77 -15.66
C PHE A 148 7.61 -2.27 -16.43
N SER A 149 8.20 -1.44 -17.30
CA SER A 149 9.36 -1.81 -18.13
C SER A 149 10.72 -1.56 -17.50
N ALA A 150 10.81 -0.76 -16.43
CA ALA A 150 12.06 -0.43 -15.77
C ALA A 150 12.10 -1.03 -14.35
N ARG A 151 12.72 -2.19 -14.22
CA ARG A 151 13.14 -2.71 -12.91
C ARG A 151 14.25 -1.78 -12.38
N PRO A 152 14.08 -1.10 -11.22
CA PRO A 152 15.19 -0.37 -10.64
C PRO A 152 16.31 -1.34 -10.31
N PRO A 153 17.58 -0.93 -10.43
CA PRO A 153 18.69 -1.75 -10.00
C PRO A 153 18.51 -2.09 -8.52
N THR A 154 18.59 -3.36 -8.20
CA THR A 154 18.66 -3.85 -6.83
C THR A 154 19.98 -3.38 -6.25
N THR A 155 20.01 -2.26 -5.56
CA THR A 155 21.10 -1.90 -4.67
C THR A 155 21.02 -2.81 -3.43
N ARG A 156 21.49 -4.04 -3.58
CA ARG A 156 22.17 -4.74 -2.49
C ARG A 156 23.57 -4.15 -2.48
N ASP A 157 23.84 -3.35 -1.49
CA ASP A 157 25.13 -3.11 -0.85
C ASP A 157 25.06 -1.79 -0.10
N ALA A 158 24.70 -1.90 1.16
CA ALA A 158 25.08 -0.93 2.16
C ALA A 158 25.64 -1.75 3.32
N THR A 159 26.84 -2.26 3.09
CA THR A 159 27.78 -2.63 4.15
C THR A 159 28.43 -1.32 4.59
N CYS A 160 28.14 -0.84 5.78
CA CYS A 160 28.99 -0.20 6.78
C CYS A 160 28.17 0.09 8.02
#